data_3f57e296840db90828c636b417b36c3b
#
_entry.id   3f57e296840db90828c636b417b36c3b
#
_cell.length_a   1.000
_cell.length_b   1.000
_cell.length_c   1.000
_cell.angle_alpha   90.00
_cell.angle_beta   90.00
_cell.angle_gamma   90.00
#
_symmetry.space_group_name_H-M   'P 1'
#
loop_
_entity.id
_entity.type
_entity.pdbx_description
1 polymer ?
#
loop_
_entity_poly.entity_id
_entity_poly.type
_entity_poly.pdbx_seq_one_letter_code
_entity_poly.pdbx_strand_id
1 'polypeptide(L)'
;MKPKDLDHICRKLVKILDNHKPIYLERNLRDVLPNSCKEPLLSRKLAKLIKLVLLILFVLFVVNFYYQEMQGKSCVLSLPRPLRYALRPPERCDFCENIKTVPRLQNISPQEFENKFAYSAAPVIISDATKNWTAISQFNYWYFRDVYAKAKQKQHIRECQFLPYKTGFLDIYDALDMPKERVELKPGEKPWYFGWSNCHAETAEEFRRHYGRPYFLPESSENNAVDWFFIGTSGLGAQMHIDNVRLPSWQAQLAGSKRWLLVPPPECYLQCQNFDVVVQQGDIIVLDTNKWYHQTFVQPGAISLTIGAEYD
;
A
#
# COMPACT_ATOMS: atom_id res chain seq x y z
N MET A 1 56.98 8.05 -5.85
CA MET A 1 56.85 8.43 -4.42
C MET A 1 55.40 8.20 -4.00
N LYS A 2 55.14 7.46 -2.94
CA LYS A 2 53.78 7.17 -2.53
C LYS A 2 53.13 8.43 -1.94
N PRO A 3 51.82 8.66 -2.10
CA PRO A 3 51.15 9.89 -1.61
C PRO A 3 51.35 10.17 -0.10
N LYS A 4 51.57 9.12 0.70
CA LYS A 4 51.83 9.25 2.16
C LYS A 4 53.22 9.85 2.45
N ASP A 5 54.21 9.58 1.58
CA ASP A 5 55.58 10.08 1.75
C ASP A 5 55.67 11.56 1.39
N LEU A 6 54.89 12.01 0.39
CA LEU A 6 54.77 13.43 0.01
C LEU A 6 54.12 14.25 1.15
N ASP A 7 53.07 13.74 1.75
CA ASP A 7 52.36 14.42 2.87
C ASP A 7 53.26 14.53 4.13
N HIS A 8 54.12 13.54 4.38
CA HIS A 8 55.09 13.57 5.48
C HIS A 8 56.18 14.60 5.22
N ILE A 9 56.70 14.69 3.99
CA ILE A 9 57.73 15.67 3.59
C ILE A 9 57.17 17.08 3.64
N CYS A 10 55.95 17.30 3.12
CA CYS A 10 55.28 18.62 3.22
C CYS A 10 55.10 19.08 4.66
N ARG A 11 54.69 18.17 5.57
CA ARG A 11 54.56 18.52 7.02
C ARG A 11 55.90 18.84 7.67
N LYS A 12 56.98 18.16 7.31
CA LYS A 12 58.33 18.51 7.83
C LYS A 12 58.80 19.86 7.31
N LEU A 13 58.64 20.17 6.01
CA LEU A 13 59.00 21.41 5.40
C LEU A 13 58.22 22.61 6.00
N VAL A 14 56.93 22.48 6.20
CA VAL A 14 56.10 23.54 6.86
C VAL A 14 56.56 23.74 8.31
N LYS A 15 56.88 22.67 9.08
CA LYS A 15 57.42 22.81 10.46
C LYS A 15 58.77 23.48 10.52
N ILE A 16 59.66 23.22 9.55
CA ILE A 16 60.99 23.86 9.48
C ILE A 16 60.83 25.35 9.16
N LEU A 17 59.93 25.69 8.22
CA LEU A 17 59.62 27.07 7.85
C LEU A 17 58.97 27.87 9.00
N ASP A 18 58.11 27.22 9.80
CA ASP A 18 57.48 27.86 10.98
C ASP A 18 58.45 28.09 12.16
N ASN A 19 59.49 27.24 12.28
CA ASN A 19 60.46 27.31 13.40
C ASN A 19 61.64 28.25 13.12
N HIS A 20 61.91 28.60 11.86
CA HIS A 20 63.03 29.50 11.49
C HIS A 20 62.50 30.84 10.89
N LYS A 21 61.86 31.65 11.74
CA LYS A 21 61.44 32.99 11.36
C LYS A 21 62.56 34.02 11.42
N PRO A 22 62.98 34.57 10.27
CA PRO A 22 63.26 36.00 10.16
C PRO A 22 62.23 36.65 9.21
N ILE A 23 61.74 37.77 9.66
CA ILE A 23 60.49 38.45 9.22
C ILE A 23 60.46 38.86 7.73
N TYR A 24 61.58 38.75 7.00
CA TYR A 24 61.68 39.26 5.61
C TYR A 24 61.65 38.16 4.52
N LEU A 25 61.61 36.85 4.87
CA LEU A 25 61.68 35.74 3.88
C LEU A 25 60.35 35.05 3.61
N GLU A 26 59.31 35.49 4.29
CA GLU A 26 58.04 34.71 4.35
C GLU A 26 57.22 34.74 3.03
N ARG A 27 57.38 35.78 2.20
CA ARG A 27 56.63 35.89 0.93
C ARG A 27 57.19 35.02 -0.20
N ASN A 28 58.49 34.87 -0.31
CA ASN A 28 59.09 34.20 -1.44
C ASN A 28 59.25 32.69 -1.26
N LEU A 29 59.28 32.15 -0.05
CA LEU A 29 59.44 30.73 0.20
C LEU A 29 58.13 29.96 0.06
N ARG A 30 56.98 30.54 0.32
CA ARG A 30 55.65 29.93 0.09
C ARG A 30 55.33 29.76 -1.39
N ASP A 31 55.90 30.61 -2.26
CA ASP A 31 55.68 30.58 -3.69
C ASP A 31 56.50 29.47 -4.39
N VAL A 32 57.55 28.97 -3.74
CA VAL A 32 58.40 27.89 -4.22
C VAL A 32 57.86 26.50 -3.80
N LEU A 33 56.93 26.44 -2.85
CA LEU A 33 56.33 25.15 -2.47
C LEU A 33 55.42 24.59 -3.57
N PRO A 34 55.49 23.31 -3.87
CA PRO A 34 54.56 22.67 -4.79
C PRO A 34 53.09 22.91 -4.38
N ASN A 35 52.20 23.08 -5.32
CA ASN A 35 50.77 23.33 -5.06
C ASN A 35 50.13 22.32 -4.13
N SER A 36 50.62 21.06 -4.11
CA SER A 36 50.24 20.03 -3.19
C SER A 36 50.57 20.29 -1.71
N CYS A 37 51.51 21.23 -1.42
CA CYS A 37 51.91 21.64 -0.07
C CYS A 37 51.22 22.93 0.38
N LYS A 38 50.50 23.62 -0.52
CA LYS A 38 49.88 24.94 -0.28
C LYS A 38 48.47 24.87 0.33
N GLU A 39 47.92 23.65 0.52
CA GLU A 39 46.60 23.52 1.18
C GLU A 39 46.70 24.01 2.64
N PRO A 40 45.95 25.01 3.05
CA PRO A 40 46.01 25.53 4.39
C PRO A 40 45.53 24.46 5.40
N LEU A 41 46.26 24.25 6.50
CA LEU A 41 45.87 23.42 7.63
C LEU A 41 44.43 23.71 8.14
N LEU A 42 43.97 24.95 7.91
CA LEU A 42 42.61 25.41 8.21
C LEU A 42 41.54 24.68 7.36
N SER A 43 41.84 24.38 6.11
CA SER A 43 40.89 23.67 5.21
C SER A 43 40.64 22.24 5.66
N ARG A 44 41.66 21.53 6.16
CA ARG A 44 41.55 20.16 6.68
C ARG A 44 40.76 20.08 8.00
N LYS A 45 40.95 21.09 8.89
CA LYS A 45 40.16 21.22 10.13
C LYS A 45 38.70 21.55 9.82
N LEU A 46 38.49 22.48 8.89
CA LEU A 46 37.15 22.87 8.44
C LEU A 46 36.42 21.72 7.77
N ALA A 47 37.09 20.95 6.91
CA ALA A 47 36.51 19.77 6.28
C ALA A 47 36.13 18.68 7.30
N LYS A 48 36.95 18.47 8.35
CA LYS A 48 36.59 17.56 9.45
C LYS A 48 35.41 18.08 10.24
N LEU A 49 35.36 19.37 10.53
CA LEU A 49 34.24 20.00 11.24
C LEU A 49 32.94 19.87 10.43
N ILE A 50 32.98 20.14 9.12
CA ILE A 50 31.83 19.99 8.21
C ILE A 50 31.33 18.53 8.24
N LYS A 51 32.24 17.53 8.13
CA LYS A 51 31.85 16.12 8.18
C LYS A 51 31.19 15.76 9.52
N LEU A 52 31.73 16.27 10.63
CA LEU A 52 31.14 16.05 11.95
C LEU A 52 29.76 16.69 12.09
N VAL A 53 29.59 17.93 11.60
CA VAL A 53 28.29 18.62 11.59
C VAL A 53 27.28 17.87 10.74
N LEU A 54 27.67 17.41 9.54
CA LEU A 54 26.79 16.62 8.68
C LEU A 54 26.38 15.29 9.33
N LEU A 55 27.30 14.64 10.03
CA LEU A 55 26.99 13.41 10.78
C LEU A 55 26.01 13.68 11.93
N ILE A 56 26.20 14.77 12.67
CA ILE A 56 25.28 15.16 13.75
C ILE A 56 23.90 15.49 13.18
N LEU A 57 23.83 16.26 12.08
CA LEU A 57 22.57 16.60 11.42
C LEU A 57 21.87 15.32 10.90
N PHE A 58 22.62 14.38 10.35
CA PHE A 58 22.06 13.09 9.90
C PHE A 58 21.51 12.28 11.09
N VAL A 59 22.24 12.20 12.20
CA VAL A 59 21.77 11.51 13.43
C VAL A 59 20.51 12.20 13.98
N LEU A 60 20.50 13.55 14.06
CA LEU A 60 19.31 14.30 14.49
C LEU A 60 18.12 14.09 13.57
N PHE A 61 18.34 14.07 12.25
CA PHE A 61 17.31 13.75 11.27
C PHE A 61 16.73 12.35 11.50
N VAL A 62 17.58 11.36 11.66
CA VAL A 62 17.16 9.97 11.93
C VAL A 62 16.38 9.88 13.26
N VAL A 63 16.89 10.49 14.33
CA VAL A 63 16.22 10.54 15.63
C VAL A 63 14.85 11.24 15.53
N ASN A 64 14.78 12.39 14.85
CA ASN A 64 13.52 13.11 14.67
C ASN A 64 12.54 12.30 13.81
N PHE A 65 13.01 11.65 12.74
CA PHE A 65 12.19 10.76 11.91
C PHE A 65 11.59 9.61 12.73
N TYR A 66 12.41 8.95 13.56
CA TYR A 66 11.91 7.90 14.46
C TYR A 66 11.00 8.45 15.56
N TYR A 67 11.27 9.63 16.10
CA TYR A 67 10.43 10.28 17.09
C TYR A 67 9.03 10.60 16.54
N GLN A 68 8.95 11.13 15.32
CA GLN A 68 7.68 11.40 14.62
C GLN A 68 6.89 10.10 14.36
N GLU A 69 7.60 9.03 13.97
CA GLU A 69 6.99 7.71 13.75
C GLU A 69 6.49 7.05 15.05
N MET A 70 7.08 7.39 16.21
CA MET A 70 6.72 6.81 17.51
C MET A 70 5.57 7.54 18.21
N GLN A 71 5.26 8.76 17.83
CA GLN A 71 4.15 9.51 18.42
C GLN A 71 2.80 8.84 18.06
N GLY A 72 2.14 8.25 19.06
CA GLY A 72 0.84 7.59 18.91
C GLY A 72 0.88 6.05 18.82
N LYS A 73 2.03 5.41 19.00
CA LYS A 73 2.14 3.93 18.94
C LYS A 73 2.49 3.33 20.30
N SER A 74 1.76 2.30 20.70
CA SER A 74 1.99 1.55 21.95
C SER A 74 3.24 0.66 21.95
N CYS A 75 4.03 0.60 20.88
CA CYS A 75 5.27 -0.18 20.78
C CYS A 75 6.50 0.72 20.66
N VAL A 76 7.52 0.46 21.50
CA VAL A 76 8.78 1.23 21.59
C VAL A 76 9.66 1.13 20.34
N LEU A 77 9.48 0.10 19.52
CA LEU A 77 10.19 -0.10 18.25
C LEU A 77 9.18 -0.41 17.14
N SER A 78 8.92 0.56 16.27
CA SER A 78 8.23 0.30 15.03
C SER A 78 9.26 0.05 13.92
N LEU A 79 9.26 -1.14 13.33
CA LEU A 79 10.04 -1.39 12.12
C LEU A 79 9.61 -0.45 11.00
N PRO A 80 10.55 0.16 10.26
CA PRO A 80 10.23 0.91 9.05
C PRO A 80 9.33 0.09 8.11
N ARG A 81 8.39 0.75 7.42
CA ARG A 81 7.43 0.06 6.53
C ARG A 81 8.08 -0.98 5.61
N PRO A 82 9.20 -0.70 4.90
CA PRO A 82 9.85 -1.69 4.05
C PRO A 82 10.34 -2.93 4.80
N LEU A 83 10.89 -2.75 6.01
CA LEU A 83 11.36 -3.85 6.85
C LEU A 83 10.20 -4.66 7.45
N ARG A 84 9.06 -4.01 7.73
CA ARG A 84 7.86 -4.70 8.21
C ARG A 84 7.29 -5.64 7.15
N TYR A 85 7.32 -5.26 5.87
CA TYR A 85 6.94 -6.16 4.76
C TYR A 85 7.95 -7.29 4.55
N ALA A 86 9.25 -7.00 4.68
CA ALA A 86 10.31 -8.00 4.51
C ALA A 86 10.43 -8.97 5.69
N LEU A 87 10.00 -8.53 6.88
CA LEU A 87 10.10 -9.28 8.14
C LEU A 87 8.73 -9.61 8.73
N ARG A 88 7.72 -9.87 7.88
CA ARG A 88 6.43 -10.36 8.36
C ARG A 88 6.68 -11.62 9.22
N PRO A 89 6.19 -11.64 10.46
CA PRO A 89 6.27 -12.87 11.26
C PRO A 89 5.60 -14.01 10.51
N PRO A 90 6.14 -15.24 10.57
CA PRO A 90 5.47 -16.41 10.01
C PRO A 90 4.09 -16.58 10.64
N GLU A 91 3.09 -16.87 9.81
CA GLU A 91 1.74 -17.19 10.27
C GLU A 91 1.69 -18.60 10.86
N ARG A 92 0.81 -18.79 11.83
CA ARG A 92 0.47 -20.12 12.33
C ARG A 92 -0.57 -20.74 11.39
N CYS A 93 -0.34 -21.99 10.98
CA CYS A 93 -1.16 -22.65 9.97
C CYS A 93 -2.51 -23.19 10.49
N ASP A 94 -2.75 -23.12 11.80
CA ASP A 94 -4.01 -23.54 12.44
C ASP A 94 -5.25 -22.82 11.87
N PHE A 95 -5.08 -21.61 11.32
CA PHE A 95 -6.17 -20.89 10.68
C PHE A 95 -6.68 -21.52 9.38
N CYS A 96 -5.88 -22.36 8.69
CA CYS A 96 -6.21 -22.91 7.37
C CYS A 96 -6.10 -24.43 7.25
N GLU A 97 -5.40 -25.13 8.14
CA GLU A 97 -5.11 -26.58 8.02
C GLU A 97 -6.37 -27.46 7.93
N ASN A 98 -7.45 -27.06 8.59
CA ASN A 98 -8.71 -27.78 8.65
C ASN A 98 -9.74 -27.34 7.60
N ILE A 99 -9.45 -26.30 6.81
CA ILE A 99 -10.36 -25.80 5.78
C ILE A 99 -10.19 -26.65 4.52
N LYS A 100 -11.29 -27.30 4.07
CA LYS A 100 -11.28 -28.14 2.88
C LYS A 100 -12.00 -27.49 1.70
N THR A 101 -12.93 -26.59 1.94
CA THR A 101 -13.72 -25.88 0.94
C THR A 101 -14.07 -24.49 1.43
N VAL A 102 -14.37 -23.59 0.51
CA VAL A 102 -14.99 -22.30 0.83
C VAL A 102 -16.50 -22.49 0.80
N PRO A 103 -17.18 -22.51 1.95
CA PRO A 103 -18.62 -22.75 2.00
C PRO A 103 -19.38 -21.56 1.40
N ARG A 104 -20.54 -21.87 0.80
CA ARG A 104 -21.52 -20.88 0.32
C ARG A 104 -22.78 -21.03 1.16
N LEU A 105 -23.12 -19.98 1.90
CA LEU A 105 -24.18 -19.99 2.91
C LEU A 105 -25.25 -18.94 2.60
N GLN A 106 -26.42 -19.12 3.22
CA GLN A 106 -27.55 -18.18 3.22
C GLN A 106 -28.19 -18.16 4.60
N ASN A 107 -28.83 -17.07 4.95
CA ASN A 107 -29.59 -16.89 6.21
C ASN A 107 -28.76 -17.23 7.47
N ILE A 108 -27.44 -16.98 7.43
CA ILE A 108 -26.57 -17.15 8.59
C ILE A 108 -26.83 -16.06 9.60
N SER A 109 -27.01 -16.40 10.89
CA SER A 109 -27.15 -15.39 11.92
C SER A 109 -25.83 -14.70 12.24
N PRO A 110 -25.84 -13.44 12.71
CA PRO A 110 -24.62 -12.75 13.17
C PRO A 110 -23.82 -13.56 14.19
N GLN A 111 -24.51 -14.19 15.15
CA GLN A 111 -23.85 -15.02 16.16
C GLN A 111 -23.20 -16.28 15.58
N GLU A 112 -23.83 -16.94 14.60
CA GLU A 112 -23.24 -18.10 13.94
C GLU A 112 -22.05 -17.69 13.09
N PHE A 113 -22.15 -16.57 12.39
CA PHE A 113 -21.05 -16.00 11.61
C PHE A 113 -19.88 -15.63 12.50
N GLU A 114 -20.12 -14.95 13.62
CA GLU A 114 -19.10 -14.60 14.61
C GLU A 114 -18.34 -15.82 15.11
N ASN A 115 -19.08 -16.85 15.52
CA ASN A 115 -18.48 -18.06 16.09
C ASN A 115 -17.65 -18.87 15.08
N LYS A 116 -17.99 -18.85 13.78
CA LYS A 116 -17.39 -19.74 12.79
C LYS A 116 -16.42 -19.04 11.84
N PHE A 117 -16.66 -17.78 11.48
CA PHE A 117 -15.99 -17.13 10.35
C PHE A 117 -15.36 -15.80 10.68
N ALA A 118 -16.02 -14.93 11.45
CA ALA A 118 -15.68 -13.52 11.57
C ALA A 118 -14.19 -13.26 11.84
N TYR A 119 -13.60 -14.05 12.76
CA TYR A 119 -12.22 -13.85 13.21
C TYR A 119 -11.35 -15.12 13.03
N SER A 120 -11.89 -16.14 12.42
CA SER A 120 -11.20 -17.42 12.20
C SER A 120 -10.23 -17.40 11.02
N ALA A 121 -10.30 -16.37 10.17
CA ALA A 121 -9.67 -16.29 8.86
C ALA A 121 -10.15 -17.36 7.84
N ALA A 122 -11.16 -18.19 8.17
CA ALA A 122 -11.77 -19.11 7.24
C ALA A 122 -12.59 -18.34 6.18
N PRO A 123 -12.28 -18.48 4.88
CA PRO A 123 -13.04 -17.81 3.85
C PRO A 123 -14.45 -18.40 3.72
N VAL A 124 -15.45 -17.53 3.47
CA VAL A 124 -16.85 -17.92 3.29
C VAL A 124 -17.52 -17.02 2.26
N ILE A 125 -18.52 -17.55 1.56
CA ILE A 125 -19.38 -16.79 0.63
C ILE A 125 -20.80 -16.79 1.19
N ILE A 126 -21.37 -15.58 1.32
CA ILE A 126 -22.77 -15.39 1.73
C ILE A 126 -23.54 -14.87 0.50
N SER A 127 -24.54 -15.64 0.04
CA SER A 127 -25.17 -15.41 -1.26
C SER A 127 -26.54 -14.74 -1.21
N ASP A 128 -26.93 -14.19 -0.07
CA ASP A 128 -28.23 -13.53 0.12
C ASP A 128 -28.15 -12.15 0.77
N ALA A 129 -26.96 -11.71 1.15
CA ALA A 129 -26.79 -10.51 1.96
C ALA A 129 -26.99 -9.17 1.20
N THR A 130 -27.02 -9.21 -0.12
CA THR A 130 -27.22 -8.01 -0.96
C THR A 130 -28.64 -7.84 -1.49
N LYS A 131 -29.59 -8.71 -1.11
CA LYS A 131 -30.97 -8.73 -1.67
C LYS A 131 -31.69 -7.39 -1.59
N ASN A 132 -31.43 -6.62 -0.56
CA ASN A 132 -32.09 -5.32 -0.33
C ASN A 132 -31.24 -4.13 -0.77
N TRP A 133 -30.11 -4.36 -1.45
CA TRP A 133 -29.21 -3.29 -1.89
C TRP A 133 -29.59 -2.79 -3.28
N THR A 134 -30.04 -1.56 -3.37
CA THR A 134 -30.31 -0.90 -4.64
C THR A 134 -29.04 -0.67 -5.47
N ALA A 135 -27.87 -0.78 -4.85
CA ALA A 135 -26.56 -0.73 -5.51
C ALA A 135 -26.44 -1.71 -6.68
N ILE A 136 -27.06 -2.91 -6.58
CA ILE A 136 -27.05 -3.92 -7.66
C ILE A 136 -27.65 -3.39 -8.97
N SER A 137 -28.69 -2.56 -8.88
CA SER A 137 -29.36 -1.99 -10.05
C SER A 137 -28.88 -0.59 -10.43
N GLN A 138 -28.36 0.17 -9.48
CA GLN A 138 -28.00 1.56 -9.68
C GLN A 138 -26.53 1.74 -10.06
N PHE A 139 -25.62 0.95 -9.46
CA PHE A 139 -24.20 1.17 -9.64
C PHE A 139 -23.69 0.61 -10.96
N ASN A 140 -23.05 1.47 -11.71
CA ASN A 140 -22.34 1.17 -12.95
C ASN A 140 -21.29 2.25 -13.20
N TYR A 141 -20.48 2.07 -14.23
CA TYR A 141 -19.43 3.04 -14.58
C TYR A 141 -19.97 4.47 -14.73
N TRP A 142 -21.10 4.64 -15.42
CA TRP A 142 -21.68 5.95 -15.72
C TRP A 142 -22.24 6.64 -14.48
N TYR A 143 -22.83 5.87 -13.56
CA TYR A 143 -23.29 6.39 -12.27
C TYR A 143 -22.12 6.98 -11.48
N PHE A 144 -21.01 6.27 -11.34
CA PHE A 144 -19.84 6.78 -10.65
C PHE A 144 -19.26 8.02 -11.34
N ARG A 145 -19.12 7.99 -12.66
CA ARG A 145 -18.69 9.16 -13.44
C ARG A 145 -19.51 10.38 -13.12
N ASP A 146 -20.84 10.26 -13.14
CA ASP A 146 -21.74 11.37 -12.91
C ASP A 146 -21.71 11.91 -11.50
N VAL A 147 -21.58 11.04 -10.48
CA VAL A 147 -21.42 11.45 -9.07
C VAL A 147 -20.09 12.20 -8.89
N TYR A 148 -18.98 11.64 -9.34
CA TYR A 148 -17.67 12.29 -9.21
C TYR A 148 -17.54 13.57 -10.05
N ALA A 149 -18.19 13.66 -11.20
CA ALA A 149 -18.23 14.89 -12.00
C ALA A 149 -18.89 16.06 -11.25
N LYS A 150 -19.94 15.77 -10.47
CA LYS A 150 -20.70 16.75 -9.66
C LYS A 150 -20.08 17.02 -8.30
N ALA A 151 -19.21 16.16 -7.81
CA ALA A 151 -18.62 16.27 -6.48
C ALA A 151 -17.81 17.57 -6.32
N LYS A 152 -17.92 18.16 -5.14
CA LYS A 152 -17.11 19.30 -4.72
C LYS A 152 -15.73 18.82 -4.24
N GLN A 153 -14.80 19.75 -4.06
CA GLN A 153 -13.48 19.46 -3.46
C GLN A 153 -12.72 18.31 -4.16
N LYS A 154 -12.69 18.33 -5.49
CA LYS A 154 -12.06 17.28 -6.32
C LYS A 154 -10.62 16.94 -5.91
N GLN A 155 -9.91 17.88 -5.31
CA GLN A 155 -8.56 17.65 -4.81
C GLN A 155 -8.56 16.61 -3.66
N HIS A 156 -9.49 16.69 -2.71
CA HIS A 156 -9.60 15.71 -1.63
C HIS A 156 -9.93 14.31 -2.15
N ILE A 157 -10.72 14.22 -3.23
CA ILE A 157 -11.01 12.93 -3.89
C ILE A 157 -9.73 12.33 -4.49
N ARG A 158 -8.83 13.14 -5.07
CA ARG A 158 -7.54 12.67 -5.59
C ARG A 158 -6.57 12.22 -4.51
N GLU A 159 -6.76 12.64 -3.27
CA GLU A 159 -5.97 12.20 -2.12
C GLU A 159 -6.42 10.81 -1.62
N CYS A 160 -7.61 10.33 -2.00
CA CYS A 160 -8.04 8.96 -1.75
C CYS A 160 -7.15 7.96 -2.50
N GLN A 161 -6.98 6.78 -1.94
CA GLN A 161 -6.15 5.77 -2.56
C GLN A 161 -6.77 5.30 -3.88
N PHE A 162 -5.96 5.26 -4.93
CA PHE A 162 -6.33 4.78 -6.25
C PHE A 162 -5.40 3.66 -6.70
N LEU A 163 -5.97 2.60 -7.26
CA LEU A 163 -5.29 1.36 -7.66
C LEU A 163 -5.48 1.11 -9.15
N PRO A 164 -4.55 1.50 -10.02
CA PRO A 164 -4.69 1.40 -11.49
C PRO A 164 -4.48 -0.01 -12.07
N TYR A 165 -3.97 -0.98 -11.33
CA TYR A 165 -3.79 -2.38 -11.76
C TYR A 165 -3.20 -2.59 -13.16
N LYS A 166 -2.15 -1.90 -13.54
CA LYS A 166 -1.49 -1.97 -14.86
C LYS A 166 -2.30 -1.40 -16.03
N THR A 167 -3.30 -0.58 -15.78
CA THR A 167 -4.12 0.03 -16.84
C THR A 167 -3.67 1.42 -17.28
N GLY A 168 -2.68 1.98 -16.60
CA GLY A 168 -2.08 3.27 -16.95
C GLY A 168 -2.88 4.50 -16.52
N PHE A 169 -3.99 4.35 -15.80
CA PHE A 169 -4.74 5.47 -15.25
C PHE A 169 -3.96 6.17 -14.14
N LEU A 170 -4.04 7.48 -14.09
CA LEU A 170 -3.35 8.32 -13.12
C LEU A 170 -4.15 8.52 -11.83
N ASP A 171 -5.46 8.72 -11.94
CA ASP A 171 -6.37 8.91 -10.82
C ASP A 171 -7.81 8.46 -11.21
N ILE A 172 -8.75 8.61 -10.28
CA ILE A 172 -10.15 8.25 -10.49
C ILE A 172 -10.80 9.05 -11.61
N TYR A 173 -10.45 10.31 -11.80
CA TYR A 173 -11.02 11.16 -12.85
C TYR A 173 -10.54 10.73 -14.24
N ASP A 174 -9.25 10.42 -14.37
CA ASP A 174 -8.69 9.87 -15.61
C ASP A 174 -9.36 8.52 -15.96
N ALA A 175 -9.56 7.66 -14.97
CA ALA A 175 -10.25 6.39 -15.16
C ALA A 175 -11.74 6.54 -15.49
N LEU A 176 -12.42 7.56 -14.98
CA LEU A 176 -13.83 7.84 -15.26
C LEU A 176 -14.07 8.71 -16.51
N ASP A 177 -13.00 9.13 -17.20
CA ASP A 177 -13.07 9.87 -18.47
C ASP A 177 -12.83 8.98 -19.71
N MET A 178 -12.94 7.67 -19.56
CA MET A 178 -12.79 6.75 -20.69
C MET A 178 -13.85 6.96 -21.78
N PRO A 179 -13.49 6.85 -23.07
CA PRO A 179 -14.46 6.76 -24.17
C PRO A 179 -15.41 5.57 -23.98
N LYS A 180 -16.65 5.73 -24.42
CA LYS A 180 -17.70 4.70 -24.31
C LYS A 180 -17.25 3.36 -24.89
N GLU A 181 -16.56 3.40 -26.01
CA GLU A 181 -16.04 2.23 -26.72
C GLU A 181 -15.10 1.41 -25.83
N ARG A 182 -14.23 2.08 -25.09
CA ARG A 182 -13.31 1.45 -24.14
C ARG A 182 -14.04 0.94 -22.90
N VAL A 183 -14.99 1.71 -22.36
CA VAL A 183 -15.81 1.26 -21.22
C VAL A 183 -16.53 -0.06 -21.56
N GLU A 184 -17.12 -0.15 -22.76
CA GLU A 184 -17.84 -1.33 -23.23
C GLU A 184 -16.94 -2.42 -23.80
N LEU A 185 -15.61 -2.24 -23.77
CA LEU A 185 -14.60 -3.15 -24.33
C LEU A 185 -14.95 -3.56 -25.77
N LYS A 186 -15.21 -2.60 -26.65
CA LYS A 186 -15.46 -2.87 -28.07
C LYS A 186 -14.24 -3.53 -28.73
N PRO A 187 -14.41 -4.27 -29.83
CA PRO A 187 -13.30 -4.89 -30.55
C PRO A 187 -12.18 -3.90 -30.84
N GLY A 188 -10.95 -4.24 -30.45
CA GLY A 188 -9.76 -3.37 -30.58
C GLY A 188 -9.43 -2.55 -29.34
N GLU A 189 -10.35 -2.42 -28.40
CA GLU A 189 -10.11 -1.72 -27.15
C GLU A 189 -9.33 -2.57 -26.15
N LYS A 190 -8.52 -1.89 -25.30
CA LYS A 190 -7.76 -2.55 -24.24
C LYS A 190 -8.66 -2.79 -23.00
N PRO A 191 -8.59 -3.99 -22.41
CA PRO A 191 -9.27 -4.24 -21.15
C PRO A 191 -8.77 -3.29 -20.06
N TRP A 192 -9.61 -3.04 -19.07
CA TRP A 192 -9.34 -2.15 -17.97
C TRP A 192 -9.88 -2.70 -16.66
N TYR A 193 -9.21 -2.35 -15.57
CA TYR A 193 -9.60 -2.68 -14.21
C TYR A 193 -8.93 -1.70 -13.26
N PHE A 194 -9.69 -1.11 -12.34
CA PHE A 194 -9.16 -0.24 -11.29
C PHE A 194 -9.97 -0.36 -10.01
N GLY A 195 -9.36 0.07 -8.92
CA GLY A 195 -10.01 0.17 -7.62
C GLY A 195 -9.69 1.50 -6.95
N TRP A 196 -10.54 1.90 -6.02
CA TRP A 196 -10.31 3.11 -5.23
C TRP A 196 -10.95 3.02 -3.86
N SER A 197 -10.39 3.76 -2.91
CA SER A 197 -11.00 3.99 -1.61
C SER A 197 -11.94 5.20 -1.69
N ASN A 198 -13.16 5.07 -1.17
CA ASN A 198 -14.11 6.18 -1.13
C ASN A 198 -13.96 6.95 0.19
N CYS A 199 -12.88 7.73 0.29
CA CYS A 199 -12.53 8.48 1.49
C CYS A 199 -13.16 9.88 1.58
N HIS A 200 -13.84 10.33 0.51
CA HIS A 200 -14.50 11.63 0.47
C HIS A 200 -15.92 11.54 1.04
N ALA A 201 -16.20 12.28 2.12
CA ALA A 201 -17.42 12.12 2.91
C ALA A 201 -18.73 12.30 2.11
N GLU A 202 -18.81 13.31 1.23
CA GLU A 202 -20.00 13.59 0.41
C GLU A 202 -20.32 12.44 -0.55
N THR A 203 -19.30 11.89 -1.23
CA THR A 203 -19.49 10.75 -2.13
C THR A 203 -19.73 9.44 -1.37
N ALA A 204 -19.12 9.28 -0.18
CA ALA A 204 -19.37 8.13 0.66
C ALA A 204 -20.82 8.09 1.14
N GLU A 205 -21.36 9.23 1.59
CA GLU A 205 -22.77 9.34 1.98
C GLU A 205 -23.72 9.04 0.82
N GLU A 206 -23.43 9.58 -0.38
CA GLU A 206 -24.24 9.31 -1.57
C GLU A 206 -24.30 7.81 -1.89
N PHE A 207 -23.13 7.13 -1.91
CA PHE A 207 -23.09 5.70 -2.25
C PHE A 207 -23.74 4.84 -1.17
N ARG A 208 -23.56 5.15 0.11
CA ARG A 208 -24.13 4.40 1.23
C ARG A 208 -25.66 4.47 1.33
N ARG A 209 -26.34 5.31 0.54
CA ARG A 209 -27.80 5.26 0.35
C ARG A 209 -28.25 4.01 -0.39
N HIS A 210 -27.35 3.35 -1.10
CA HIS A 210 -27.65 2.20 -1.97
C HIS A 210 -27.25 0.86 -1.41
N TYR A 211 -26.46 0.82 -0.36
CA TYR A 211 -26.04 -0.40 0.34
C TYR A 211 -25.83 -0.12 1.82
N GLY A 212 -25.87 -1.16 2.59
CA GLY A 212 -25.65 -1.09 4.03
C GLY A 212 -24.60 -2.09 4.51
N ARG A 213 -24.42 -2.14 5.79
CA ARG A 213 -23.60 -3.14 6.46
C ARG A 213 -24.22 -4.53 6.22
N PRO A 214 -23.41 -5.54 5.83
CA PRO A 214 -23.91 -6.91 5.69
C PRO A 214 -24.58 -7.40 6.99
N TYR A 215 -25.77 -7.99 6.87
CA TYR A 215 -26.61 -8.38 8.00
C TYR A 215 -25.98 -9.43 8.92
N PHE A 216 -25.05 -10.21 8.39
CA PHE A 216 -24.42 -11.32 9.10
C PHE A 216 -23.21 -10.91 9.95
N LEU A 217 -22.70 -9.69 9.80
CA LEU A 217 -21.56 -9.25 10.60
C LEU A 217 -21.90 -9.18 12.08
N PRO A 218 -20.94 -9.49 12.99
CA PRO A 218 -21.21 -9.45 14.43
C PRO A 218 -21.80 -8.13 14.88
N GLU A 219 -22.80 -8.13 15.74
CA GLU A 219 -23.48 -6.90 16.20
C GLU A 219 -22.51 -5.91 16.88
N SER A 220 -21.49 -6.45 17.55
CA SER A 220 -20.44 -5.70 18.22
C SER A 220 -19.41 -5.09 17.29
N SER A 221 -19.31 -5.57 16.04
CA SER A 221 -18.28 -5.11 15.10
C SER A 221 -18.68 -3.81 14.39
N GLU A 222 -17.68 -3.02 14.01
CA GLU A 222 -17.84 -1.80 13.24
C GLU A 222 -17.27 -1.98 11.83
N ASN A 223 -17.91 -1.34 10.84
CA ASN A 223 -17.29 -1.21 9.52
C ASN A 223 -16.23 -0.12 9.56
N ASN A 224 -15.16 -0.31 8.81
CA ASN A 224 -14.23 0.78 8.56
C ASN A 224 -14.98 2.00 7.96
N ALA A 225 -14.48 3.20 8.25
CA ALA A 225 -15.02 4.45 7.71
C ALA A 225 -14.90 4.56 6.18
N VAL A 226 -14.05 3.75 5.56
CA VAL A 226 -13.73 3.80 4.13
C VAL A 226 -14.17 2.52 3.44
N ASP A 227 -14.97 2.69 2.37
CA ASP A 227 -15.33 1.59 1.48
C ASP A 227 -14.39 1.54 0.27
N TRP A 228 -14.13 0.33 -0.19
CA TRP A 228 -13.34 0.04 -1.39
C TRP A 228 -14.24 -0.32 -2.56
N PHE A 229 -13.95 0.24 -3.70
CA PHE A 229 -14.62 -0.06 -4.96
C PHE A 229 -13.65 -0.65 -5.96
N PHE A 230 -14.09 -1.66 -6.70
CA PHE A 230 -13.31 -2.26 -7.79
C PHE A 230 -14.21 -2.49 -8.98
N ILE A 231 -13.80 -1.98 -10.15
CA ILE A 231 -14.57 -2.11 -11.38
C ILE A 231 -13.66 -2.45 -12.55
N GLY A 232 -14.15 -3.26 -13.47
CA GLY A 232 -13.39 -3.56 -14.69
C GLY A 232 -14.01 -4.61 -15.60
N THR A 233 -13.34 -4.78 -16.73
CA THR A 233 -13.73 -5.71 -17.80
C THR A 233 -13.04 -7.07 -17.62
N SER A 234 -13.53 -8.07 -18.34
CA SER A 234 -12.96 -9.43 -18.32
C SER A 234 -11.47 -9.50 -18.65
N GLY A 235 -10.79 -10.50 -18.11
CA GLY A 235 -9.39 -10.80 -18.34
C GLY A 235 -8.41 -10.06 -17.43
N LEU A 236 -8.86 -9.10 -16.65
CA LEU A 236 -8.07 -8.38 -15.64
C LEU A 236 -8.63 -8.61 -14.23
N GLY A 237 -7.90 -8.12 -13.24
CA GLY A 237 -8.21 -8.18 -11.82
C GLY A 237 -7.00 -7.83 -10.98
N ALA A 238 -7.10 -7.97 -9.67
CA ALA A 238 -5.98 -7.81 -8.76
C ALA A 238 -4.99 -8.97 -8.92
N GLN A 239 -3.70 -8.65 -9.06
CA GLN A 239 -2.62 -9.67 -9.09
C GLN A 239 -2.50 -10.35 -7.73
N MET A 240 -1.79 -11.49 -7.68
CA MET A 240 -1.52 -12.19 -6.41
C MET A 240 -0.82 -11.27 -5.42
N HIS A 241 -1.44 -11.03 -4.29
CA HIS A 241 -0.94 -10.18 -3.21
C HIS A 241 -1.53 -10.59 -1.86
N ILE A 242 -1.01 -10.00 -0.82
CA ILE A 242 -1.55 -10.04 0.53
C ILE A 242 -1.74 -8.59 0.98
N ASP A 243 -2.81 -8.31 1.69
CA ASP A 243 -3.08 -6.97 2.21
C ASP A 243 -2.32 -6.71 3.52
N ASN A 244 -2.34 -5.47 3.97
CA ASN A 244 -1.84 -5.05 5.27
C ASN A 244 -2.80 -4.03 5.88
N VAL A 245 -4.06 -4.43 6.01
CA VAL A 245 -5.17 -3.60 6.52
C VAL A 245 -5.54 -3.92 7.97
N ARG A 246 -4.93 -4.97 8.56
CA ARG A 246 -5.05 -5.44 9.94
C ARG A 246 -6.37 -6.09 10.33
N LEU A 247 -7.42 -5.86 9.60
CA LEU A 247 -8.78 -6.35 9.85
C LEU A 247 -9.21 -7.31 8.74
N PRO A 248 -10.08 -8.28 9.02
CA PRO A 248 -10.73 -9.05 7.97
C PRO A 248 -11.64 -8.16 7.12
N SER A 249 -11.93 -8.59 5.91
CA SER A 249 -12.72 -7.82 4.97
C SER A 249 -13.82 -8.63 4.32
N TRP A 250 -14.88 -7.94 3.94
CA TRP A 250 -15.91 -8.46 3.07
C TRP A 250 -15.89 -7.74 1.72
N GLN A 251 -16.20 -8.48 0.65
CA GLN A 251 -16.40 -7.90 -0.69
C GLN A 251 -17.68 -8.43 -1.32
N ALA A 252 -18.61 -7.51 -1.65
CA ALA A 252 -19.86 -7.78 -2.32
C ALA A 252 -19.70 -7.65 -3.84
N GLN A 253 -20.09 -8.66 -4.60
CA GLN A 253 -20.13 -8.64 -6.05
C GLN A 253 -21.46 -8.04 -6.51
N LEU A 254 -21.46 -6.80 -6.99
CA LEU A 254 -22.68 -6.10 -7.38
C LEU A 254 -23.07 -6.31 -8.85
N ALA A 255 -22.07 -6.49 -9.73
CA ALA A 255 -22.31 -6.79 -11.15
C ALA A 255 -21.22 -7.72 -11.68
N GLY A 256 -21.54 -8.52 -12.70
CA GLY A 256 -20.62 -9.52 -13.24
C GLY A 256 -20.23 -10.58 -12.24
N SER A 257 -19.10 -11.23 -12.46
CA SER A 257 -18.53 -12.22 -11.53
C SER A 257 -17.02 -12.18 -11.53
N LYS A 258 -16.41 -12.61 -10.42
CA LYS A 258 -14.96 -12.74 -10.25
C LYS A 258 -14.58 -14.13 -9.79
N ARG A 259 -13.55 -14.67 -10.42
CA ARG A 259 -12.82 -15.84 -9.92
C ARG A 259 -11.77 -15.35 -8.92
N TRP A 260 -11.75 -15.98 -7.77
CA TRP A 260 -10.81 -15.75 -6.68
C TRP A 260 -9.90 -16.94 -6.50
N LEU A 261 -8.60 -16.74 -6.54
CA LEU A 261 -7.60 -17.70 -6.12
C LEU A 261 -7.12 -17.30 -4.73
N LEU A 262 -7.30 -18.17 -3.76
CA LEU A 262 -6.83 -18.00 -2.39
C LEU A 262 -5.70 -18.98 -2.14
N VAL A 263 -4.56 -18.48 -1.72
CA VAL A 263 -3.34 -19.25 -1.49
C VAL A 263 -2.88 -18.99 -0.05
N PRO A 264 -2.61 -20.03 0.75
CA PRO A 264 -2.07 -19.82 2.08
C PRO A 264 -0.67 -19.17 2.00
N PRO A 265 -0.17 -18.59 3.09
CA PRO A 265 1.19 -18.07 3.14
C PRO A 265 2.22 -19.20 2.93
N PRO A 266 3.43 -18.90 2.40
CA PRO A 266 4.43 -19.89 2.01
C PRO A 266 4.77 -20.92 3.10
N GLU A 267 4.81 -20.46 4.34
CA GLU A 267 5.09 -21.31 5.51
C GLU A 267 4.02 -22.38 5.78
N CYS A 268 2.82 -22.21 5.19
CA CYS A 268 1.68 -23.11 5.38
C CYS A 268 1.36 -23.98 4.16
N TYR A 269 2.13 -23.94 3.08
CA TYR A 269 1.82 -24.68 1.83
C TYR A 269 1.71 -26.19 1.97
N LEU A 270 2.39 -26.79 2.96
CA LEU A 270 2.32 -28.23 3.19
C LEU A 270 1.13 -28.66 4.05
N GLN A 271 0.48 -27.72 4.74
CA GLN A 271 -0.60 -28.01 5.69
C GLN A 271 -1.96 -27.52 5.18
N CYS A 272 -1.97 -26.47 4.38
CA CYS A 272 -3.18 -25.80 3.92
C CYS A 272 -3.39 -25.98 2.41
N GLN A 273 -4.65 -25.89 1.99
CA GLN A 273 -5.03 -26.01 0.57
C GLN A 273 -5.22 -24.63 -0.07
N ASN A 274 -5.01 -24.57 -1.38
CA ASN A 274 -5.44 -23.44 -2.21
C ASN A 274 -6.92 -23.56 -2.53
N PHE A 275 -7.61 -22.44 -2.68
CA PHE A 275 -9.00 -22.41 -3.12
C PHE A 275 -9.14 -21.61 -4.40
N ASP A 276 -10.06 -22.08 -5.23
CA ASP A 276 -10.42 -21.47 -6.51
C ASP A 276 -11.94 -21.38 -6.55
N VAL A 277 -12.47 -20.17 -6.37
CA VAL A 277 -13.91 -19.96 -6.23
C VAL A 277 -14.38 -18.81 -7.12
N VAL A 278 -15.61 -18.94 -7.61
CA VAL A 278 -16.27 -17.86 -8.37
C VAL A 278 -17.29 -17.18 -7.48
N VAL A 279 -17.13 -15.88 -7.31
CA VAL A 279 -18.07 -15.01 -6.60
C VAL A 279 -19.00 -14.40 -7.64
N GLN A 280 -20.29 -14.73 -7.55
CA GLN A 280 -21.33 -14.33 -8.48
C GLN A 280 -21.97 -13.00 -8.04
N GLN A 281 -22.68 -12.36 -8.97
CA GLN A 281 -23.51 -11.21 -8.62
C GLN A 281 -24.46 -11.55 -7.44
N GLY A 282 -24.48 -10.71 -6.44
CA GLY A 282 -25.26 -10.91 -5.22
C GLY A 282 -24.52 -11.57 -4.07
N ASP A 283 -23.39 -12.22 -4.32
CA ASP A 283 -22.56 -12.83 -3.29
C ASP A 283 -21.73 -11.79 -2.53
N ILE A 284 -21.46 -12.10 -1.27
CA ILE A 284 -20.41 -11.46 -0.48
C ILE A 284 -19.39 -12.52 -0.08
N ILE A 285 -18.14 -12.36 -0.48
CA ILE A 285 -17.03 -13.15 0.05
C ILE A 285 -16.44 -12.44 1.27
N VAL A 286 -16.15 -13.21 2.30
CA VAL A 286 -15.47 -12.74 3.53
C VAL A 286 -14.20 -13.55 3.71
N LEU A 287 -13.10 -12.86 3.98
CA LEU A 287 -11.81 -13.50 4.26
C LEU A 287 -10.88 -12.53 4.98
N ASP A 288 -9.87 -13.08 5.65
CA ASP A 288 -8.76 -12.29 6.18
C ASP A 288 -7.70 -12.11 5.09
N THR A 289 -7.74 -10.99 4.39
CA THR A 289 -6.82 -10.63 3.31
C THR A 289 -5.39 -10.36 3.80
N ASN A 290 -5.18 -10.25 5.12
CA ASN A 290 -3.84 -10.14 5.71
C ASN A 290 -3.15 -11.52 5.85
N LYS A 291 -3.93 -12.62 5.82
CA LYS A 291 -3.43 -14.00 5.95
C LYS A 291 -3.45 -14.75 4.64
N TRP A 292 -4.51 -14.60 3.84
CA TRP A 292 -4.64 -15.25 2.56
C TRP A 292 -4.02 -14.41 1.44
N TYR A 293 -3.03 -14.95 0.75
CA TYR A 293 -2.67 -14.45 -0.56
C TYR A 293 -3.84 -14.62 -1.51
N HIS A 294 -4.18 -13.58 -2.23
CA HIS A 294 -5.35 -13.63 -3.10
C HIS A 294 -5.11 -12.93 -4.43
N GLN A 295 -5.75 -13.46 -5.45
CA GLN A 295 -5.77 -12.93 -6.80
C GLN A 295 -7.19 -12.99 -7.33
N THR A 296 -7.58 -12.01 -8.14
CA THR A 296 -8.90 -12.00 -8.76
C THR A 296 -8.82 -11.90 -10.27
N PHE A 297 -9.80 -12.49 -10.95
CA PHE A 297 -9.98 -12.37 -12.39
C PHE A 297 -11.45 -12.11 -12.68
N VAL A 298 -11.72 -11.01 -13.40
CA VAL A 298 -13.05 -10.73 -13.91
C VAL A 298 -13.40 -11.80 -14.98
N GLN A 299 -14.53 -12.45 -14.79
CA GLN A 299 -15.01 -13.49 -15.72
C GLN A 299 -15.56 -12.85 -17.01
N PRO A 300 -15.58 -13.57 -18.13
CA PRO A 300 -16.26 -13.12 -19.35
C PRO A 300 -17.73 -12.77 -19.12
N GLY A 301 -18.23 -11.77 -19.83
CA GLY A 301 -19.63 -11.31 -19.74
C GLY A 301 -19.73 -9.84 -19.37
N ALA A 302 -20.44 -9.53 -18.30
CA ALA A 302 -20.64 -8.15 -17.85
C ALA A 302 -19.40 -7.54 -17.19
N ILE A 303 -19.33 -6.21 -17.16
CA ILE A 303 -18.39 -5.46 -16.33
C ILE A 303 -18.57 -5.92 -14.88
N SER A 304 -17.47 -6.24 -14.23
CA SER A 304 -17.47 -6.58 -12.82
C SER A 304 -17.44 -5.33 -11.97
N LEU A 305 -18.27 -5.29 -10.94
CA LEU A 305 -18.27 -4.25 -9.92
C LEU A 305 -18.36 -4.89 -8.54
N THR A 306 -17.46 -4.50 -7.66
CA THR A 306 -17.49 -4.91 -6.25
C THR A 306 -17.31 -3.70 -5.32
N ILE A 307 -17.92 -3.81 -4.16
CA ILE A 307 -17.61 -2.96 -3.00
C ILE A 307 -17.21 -3.82 -1.83
N GLY A 308 -16.39 -3.27 -0.94
CA GLY A 308 -15.95 -3.96 0.27
C GLY A 308 -15.49 -3.00 1.33
N ALA A 309 -15.40 -3.51 2.54
CA ALA A 309 -14.82 -2.81 3.67
C ALA A 309 -14.21 -3.81 4.64
N GLU A 310 -13.29 -3.32 5.47
CA GLU A 310 -12.82 -4.04 6.65
C GLU A 310 -13.85 -3.90 7.78
N TYR A 311 -13.85 -4.87 8.69
CA TYR A 311 -14.62 -4.85 9.94
C TYR A 311 -13.76 -5.38 11.09
N ASP A 312 -13.99 -4.88 12.31
CA ASP A 312 -13.27 -5.29 13.52
C ASP A 312 -13.94 -6.42 14.29
#